data_20f36a63b99d297831a4be3d97bf9915
#
_entry.id   20f36a63b99d297831a4be3d97bf9915
#
_cell.length_a   1.000
_cell.length_b   1.000
_cell.length_c   1.000
_cell.angle_alpha   90.00
_cell.angle_beta   90.00
_cell.angle_gamma   90.00
#
_symmetry.space_group_name_H-M   'P 1'
#
loop_
_entity.id
_entity.type
_entity.pdbx_description
1 polymer ?
#
loop_
_entity_poly.entity_id
_entity_poly.type
_entity_poly.pdbx_seq_one_letter_code
_entity_poly.pdbx_strand_id
1 'polypeptide(L)'
;CDQGGECDLQDQAMAYGVDFSRYREPKRAAVDLELGPLVGTHMTRCISCTRCVRFITEVAGVAELGQTGRGEDSEITSYLGRILESEMQGNIVDLCPVGALTNKPYAFTARPWELRKVESIDVMDALGSNIRVDVRGREVMRILPRNHDYVNEEWISDKTRHVVDGLRRQRLDRPFVRRDGKLKPATWAEAFGVIAEKIKATDPSKIAAVAGDLVSVEAMWALKGLMDGLGSSSYDCRQDGARLPVGNRSAWLFNSTVAGLEEAKAILLVGANPRREAPVLNSRIRKAWIHGAEIASIGEEMDLTFPHERLGAGPDTLARALESGFAEKLRAGPGVVILGEGAVAREDGAAALGHAMRLAQETGAAFSMLHTAASRVGGLEIGLACEQGAAGAVAGADVVYLLGADEIEVPDGKFVIYQGHHGDRGAHRADVILPSAAYTEQQGLYVNMEGRPQMAYRAGFPPGEAKEDWAILRA
;
A
#
# COMPACT_ATOMS: atom_id res chain seq x y z
N CYS A 1 26.55 0.91 -18.77
CA CYS A 1 25.27 1.51 -18.41
C CYS A 1 24.47 0.59 -17.50
N ASP A 2 23.77 1.13 -16.54
CA ASP A 2 22.96 0.34 -15.60
C ASP A 2 21.79 -0.38 -16.29
N GLN A 3 21.26 0.18 -17.38
CA GLN A 3 20.18 -0.40 -18.18
C GLN A 3 20.62 -1.63 -19.02
N GLY A 4 21.88 -2.02 -19.02
CA GLY A 4 22.38 -3.15 -19.84
C GLY A 4 21.65 -4.45 -19.54
N GLY A 5 21.07 -5.09 -20.58
CA GLY A 5 20.25 -6.30 -20.50
C GLY A 5 18.73 -6.05 -20.37
N GLU A 6 18.29 -4.79 -20.26
CA GLU A 6 16.89 -4.37 -20.27
C GLU A 6 16.73 -3.00 -20.96
N CYS A 7 17.56 -2.74 -21.98
CA CYS A 7 17.60 -1.46 -22.71
C CYS A 7 17.02 -1.65 -24.11
N ASP A 8 15.88 -1.02 -24.38
CA ASP A 8 15.21 -1.09 -25.70
C ASP A 8 16.14 -0.67 -26.83
N LEU A 9 16.97 0.38 -26.63
CA LEU A 9 17.93 0.84 -27.63
C LEU A 9 19.00 -0.22 -27.90
N GLN A 10 19.54 -0.85 -26.87
CA GLN A 10 20.54 -1.92 -27.01
C GLN A 10 19.95 -3.12 -27.73
N ASP A 11 18.76 -3.54 -27.37
CA ASP A 11 18.10 -4.71 -27.98
C ASP A 11 17.81 -4.46 -29.46
N GLN A 12 17.32 -3.28 -29.83
CA GLN A 12 17.08 -2.91 -31.22
C GLN A 12 18.41 -2.78 -32.01
N ALA A 13 19.45 -2.21 -31.40
CA ALA A 13 20.77 -2.12 -32.04
C ALA A 13 21.40 -3.49 -32.27
N MET A 14 21.23 -4.44 -31.33
CA MET A 14 21.71 -5.81 -31.47
C MET A 14 20.96 -6.59 -32.55
N ALA A 15 19.62 -6.39 -32.62
CA ALA A 15 18.78 -7.15 -33.55
C ALA A 15 18.88 -6.66 -35.02
N TYR A 16 19.00 -5.35 -35.23
CA TYR A 16 18.88 -4.73 -36.54
C TYR A 16 20.04 -3.78 -36.90
N GLY A 17 20.91 -3.47 -35.96
CA GLY A 17 22.02 -2.56 -36.14
C GLY A 17 23.30 -3.21 -36.65
N VAL A 18 24.35 -2.39 -36.69
CA VAL A 18 25.72 -2.80 -37.00
C VAL A 18 26.62 -2.47 -35.81
N ASP A 19 27.81 -3.09 -35.75
CA ASP A 19 28.73 -3.00 -34.63
C ASP A 19 29.58 -1.70 -34.58
N PHE A 20 29.36 -0.76 -35.51
CA PHE A 20 30.11 0.50 -35.58
C PHE A 20 29.19 1.72 -35.83
N SER A 21 29.64 2.89 -35.38
CA SER A 21 28.97 4.16 -35.63
C SER A 21 29.40 4.78 -36.93
N ARG A 22 28.44 5.24 -37.74
CA ARG A 22 28.71 6.08 -38.94
C ARG A 22 28.72 7.56 -38.62
N TYR A 23 28.30 7.96 -37.42
CA TYR A 23 28.31 9.36 -36.98
C TYR A 23 29.76 9.82 -36.67
N ARG A 24 30.20 10.92 -37.30
CA ARG A 24 31.57 11.39 -37.23
C ARG A 24 31.68 12.79 -36.63
N GLU A 25 30.60 13.47 -36.40
CA GLU A 25 30.55 14.80 -35.78
C GLU A 25 30.79 14.70 -34.26
N PRO A 26 31.17 15.82 -33.60
CA PRO A 26 31.28 15.85 -32.15
C PRO A 26 29.96 15.44 -31.49
N LYS A 27 30.03 14.46 -30.56
CA LYS A 27 28.86 14.01 -29.83
C LYS A 27 28.51 15.01 -28.74
N ARG A 28 27.24 15.37 -28.63
CA ARG A 28 26.72 16.22 -27.59
C ARG A 28 26.87 15.57 -26.21
N ALA A 29 27.26 16.34 -25.20
CA ALA A 29 27.18 15.99 -23.80
C ALA A 29 26.10 16.84 -23.14
N ALA A 30 25.11 16.21 -22.52
CA ALA A 30 24.06 16.87 -21.74
C ALA A 30 24.43 16.87 -20.26
N VAL A 31 24.00 17.90 -19.55
CA VAL A 31 24.20 18.04 -18.10
C VAL A 31 23.24 17.08 -17.37
N ASP A 32 23.74 16.36 -16.37
CA ASP A 32 22.91 15.53 -15.51
C ASP A 32 22.08 16.41 -14.57
N LEU A 33 20.85 15.99 -14.31
CA LEU A 33 19.89 16.69 -13.47
C LEU A 33 19.85 16.07 -12.06
N GLU A 34 19.63 16.91 -11.06
CA GLU A 34 19.25 16.41 -9.73
C GLU A 34 17.72 16.36 -9.64
N LEU A 35 17.15 15.14 -9.68
CA LEU A 35 15.70 14.90 -9.63
C LEU A 35 15.22 14.37 -8.26
N GLY A 36 16.08 14.40 -7.25
CA GLY A 36 15.75 13.96 -5.90
C GLY A 36 16.35 12.60 -5.54
N PRO A 37 15.89 11.97 -4.44
CA PRO A 37 16.54 10.78 -3.88
C PRO A 37 16.24 9.49 -4.65
N LEU A 38 15.20 9.46 -5.48
CA LEU A 38 14.73 8.21 -6.10
C LEU A 38 15.23 8.03 -7.54
N VAL A 39 15.34 9.10 -8.30
CA VAL A 39 15.68 9.04 -9.74
C VAL A 39 17.09 9.60 -9.98
N GLY A 40 17.98 8.73 -10.46
CA GLY A 40 19.31 9.12 -10.95
C GLY A 40 19.26 9.43 -12.43
N THR A 41 20.08 10.39 -12.89
CA THR A 41 20.11 10.84 -14.28
C THR A 41 21.47 10.65 -14.94
N HIS A 42 21.45 10.33 -16.23
CA HIS A 42 22.58 10.33 -17.13
C HIS A 42 22.11 10.87 -18.49
N MET A 43 21.90 12.19 -18.55
CA MET A 43 21.15 12.83 -19.63
C MET A 43 21.80 12.74 -21.00
N THR A 44 23.13 12.52 -21.08
CA THR A 44 23.82 12.23 -22.33
C THR A 44 23.28 10.96 -23.04
N ARG A 45 22.62 10.06 -22.32
CA ARG A 45 21.97 8.84 -22.87
C ARG A 45 20.53 9.07 -23.33
N CYS A 46 19.97 10.23 -23.04
CA CYS A 46 18.59 10.55 -23.37
C CYS A 46 18.39 10.59 -24.90
N ILE A 47 17.33 9.95 -25.37
CA ILE A 47 16.92 9.96 -26.79
C ILE A 47 15.75 10.91 -27.08
N SER A 48 15.44 11.78 -26.12
CA SER A 48 14.37 12.79 -26.20
C SER A 48 12.99 12.23 -26.62
N CYS A 49 12.68 11.00 -26.20
CA CYS A 49 11.41 10.32 -26.53
C CYS A 49 10.20 10.85 -25.78
N THR A 50 10.40 11.72 -24.78
CA THR A 50 9.39 12.39 -23.96
C THR A 50 8.48 11.46 -23.12
N ARG A 51 8.72 10.15 -23.05
CA ARG A 51 7.89 9.21 -22.25
C ARG A 51 7.78 9.65 -20.80
N CYS A 52 8.88 10.07 -20.17
CA CYS A 52 8.91 10.55 -18.78
C CYS A 52 8.07 11.83 -18.61
N VAL A 53 8.18 12.79 -19.53
CA VAL A 53 7.40 14.04 -19.49
C VAL A 53 5.92 13.75 -19.62
N ARG A 54 5.53 12.90 -20.59
CA ARG A 54 4.12 12.53 -20.78
C ARG A 54 3.56 11.79 -19.56
N PHE A 55 4.29 10.83 -18.99
CA PHE A 55 3.84 10.14 -17.81
C PHE A 55 3.60 11.09 -16.63
N ILE A 56 4.58 11.93 -16.29
CA ILE A 56 4.46 12.86 -15.17
C ILE A 56 3.30 13.84 -15.38
N THR A 57 3.08 14.31 -16.62
CA THR A 57 2.03 15.30 -16.91
C THR A 57 0.66 14.66 -17.09
N GLU A 58 0.57 13.55 -17.82
CA GLU A 58 -0.72 12.97 -18.23
C GLU A 58 -1.25 11.97 -17.19
N VAL A 59 -0.39 11.08 -16.67
CA VAL A 59 -0.78 10.03 -15.72
C VAL A 59 -0.67 10.51 -14.28
N ALA A 60 0.51 10.95 -13.86
CA ALA A 60 0.73 11.42 -12.48
C ALA A 60 0.07 12.79 -12.23
N GLY A 61 -0.06 13.63 -13.25
CA GLY A 61 -0.77 14.90 -13.20
C GLY A 61 0.02 16.06 -12.61
N VAL A 62 1.34 15.96 -12.50
CA VAL A 62 2.23 17.02 -12.06
C VAL A 62 3.19 17.40 -13.20
N ALA A 63 3.22 18.67 -13.58
CA ALA A 63 4.04 19.15 -14.69
C ALA A 63 5.47 19.51 -14.20
N GLU A 64 6.19 18.54 -13.66
CA GLU A 64 7.53 18.73 -13.09
C GLU A 64 8.66 18.58 -14.11
N LEU A 65 8.41 17.83 -15.18
CA LEU A 65 9.35 17.64 -16.29
C LEU A 65 8.82 18.29 -17.56
N GLY A 66 9.72 18.84 -18.33
CA GLY A 66 9.42 19.42 -19.64
C GLY A 66 10.55 19.16 -20.64
N GLN A 67 10.32 19.57 -21.89
CA GLN A 67 11.33 19.57 -22.94
C GLN A 67 11.62 20.99 -23.35
N THR A 68 12.91 21.39 -23.37
CA THR A 68 13.39 22.69 -23.85
C THR A 68 14.26 22.51 -25.08
N GLY A 69 14.49 23.57 -25.81
CA GLY A 69 15.29 23.55 -27.04
C GLY A 69 14.56 22.86 -28.21
N ARG A 70 15.30 22.66 -29.29
CA ARG A 70 14.83 21.96 -30.50
C ARG A 70 16.00 21.34 -31.25
N GLY A 71 15.69 20.32 -32.04
CA GLY A 71 16.71 19.58 -32.80
C GLY A 71 17.70 18.89 -31.87
N GLU A 72 19.00 19.04 -32.16
CA GLU A 72 20.06 18.44 -31.35
C GLU A 72 20.22 19.10 -29.98
N ASP A 73 19.76 20.35 -29.80
CA ASP A 73 19.77 21.05 -28.52
C ASP A 73 18.54 20.78 -27.65
N SER A 74 17.71 19.82 -28.04
CA SER A 74 16.54 19.43 -27.29
C SER A 74 16.92 18.68 -26.00
N GLU A 75 16.44 19.14 -24.86
CA GLU A 75 16.73 18.57 -23.54
C GLU A 75 15.46 18.35 -22.71
N ILE A 76 15.43 17.22 -22.01
CA ILE A 76 14.45 17.01 -20.95
C ILE A 76 15.01 17.63 -19.67
N THR A 77 14.21 18.48 -19.03
CA THR A 77 14.63 19.22 -17.83
C THR A 77 13.47 19.36 -16.85
N SER A 78 13.79 19.60 -15.57
CA SER A 78 12.81 19.99 -14.57
C SER A 78 12.66 21.51 -14.54
N TYR A 79 11.48 21.98 -14.10
CA TYR A 79 11.24 23.41 -13.97
C TYR A 79 12.17 24.02 -12.90
N LEU A 80 13.03 24.95 -13.31
CA LEU A 80 14.01 25.66 -12.44
C LEU A 80 14.88 24.72 -11.58
N GLY A 81 15.19 23.51 -12.05
CA GLY A 81 16.01 22.56 -11.31
C GLY A 81 15.34 21.97 -10.06
N ARG A 82 14.02 22.03 -9.96
CA ARG A 82 13.28 21.42 -8.85
C ARG A 82 13.38 19.90 -8.90
N ILE A 83 13.37 19.30 -7.71
CA ILE A 83 13.25 17.83 -7.56
C ILE A 83 11.82 17.38 -7.89
N LEU A 84 11.66 16.11 -8.20
CA LEU A 84 10.34 15.51 -8.42
C LEU A 84 9.65 15.24 -7.06
N GLU A 85 8.37 15.59 -6.98
CA GLU A 85 7.56 15.42 -5.77
C GLU A 85 6.38 14.44 -5.99
N SER A 86 6.22 13.94 -7.22
CA SER A 86 5.17 12.96 -7.52
C SER A 86 5.37 11.67 -6.74
N GLU A 87 4.29 11.15 -6.16
CA GLU A 87 4.24 9.87 -5.45
C GLU A 87 4.38 8.64 -6.39
N MET A 88 4.49 8.89 -7.69
CA MET A 88 4.62 7.88 -8.75
C MET A 88 5.87 8.08 -9.62
N GLN A 89 6.81 8.91 -9.20
CA GLN A 89 7.97 9.29 -10.02
C GLN A 89 8.84 8.10 -10.43
N GLY A 90 8.91 7.04 -9.62
CA GLY A 90 9.69 5.85 -9.95
C GLY A 90 9.27 5.15 -11.25
N ASN A 91 8.04 5.34 -11.73
CA ASN A 91 7.58 4.73 -12.98
C ASN A 91 8.28 5.34 -14.22
N ILE A 92 8.82 6.56 -14.15
CA ILE A 92 9.56 7.14 -15.29
C ILE A 92 10.85 6.35 -15.59
N VAL A 93 11.40 5.67 -14.59
CA VAL A 93 12.57 4.79 -14.77
C VAL A 93 12.20 3.58 -15.60
N ASP A 94 11.05 2.95 -15.31
CA ASP A 94 10.56 1.78 -16.06
C ASP A 94 10.19 2.14 -17.50
N LEU A 95 9.66 3.35 -17.70
CA LEU A 95 9.29 3.87 -19.02
C LEU A 95 10.48 4.31 -19.86
N CYS A 96 11.61 4.66 -19.22
CA CYS A 96 12.78 5.15 -19.93
C CYS A 96 13.40 4.01 -20.77
N PRO A 97 13.40 4.12 -22.13
CA PRO A 97 13.86 3.02 -22.98
C PRO A 97 15.38 2.87 -22.99
N VAL A 98 16.07 3.75 -22.28
CA VAL A 98 17.54 3.80 -22.19
C VAL A 98 17.95 4.07 -20.74
N GLY A 99 19.25 3.96 -20.42
CA GLY A 99 19.76 4.26 -19.08
C GLY A 99 19.96 5.74 -18.78
N ALA A 100 19.11 6.60 -19.31
CA ALA A 100 19.13 8.04 -18.98
C ALA A 100 18.52 8.32 -17.62
N LEU A 101 17.46 7.57 -17.23
CA LEU A 101 16.85 7.60 -15.91
C LEU A 101 17.05 6.23 -15.26
N THR A 102 17.49 6.22 -14.01
CA THR A 102 17.78 5.00 -13.25
C THR A 102 17.19 5.08 -11.85
N ASN A 103 16.85 3.95 -11.26
CA ASN A 103 16.41 3.86 -9.87
C ASN A 103 17.62 4.07 -8.95
N LYS A 104 17.77 5.26 -8.37
CA LYS A 104 18.94 5.67 -7.58
C LYS A 104 19.29 4.70 -6.42
N PRO A 105 18.31 4.17 -5.63
CA PRO A 105 18.58 3.18 -4.59
C PRO A 105 19.07 1.82 -5.11
N TYR A 106 18.73 1.44 -6.34
CA TYR A 106 19.07 0.16 -6.93
C TYR A 106 20.24 0.23 -7.94
N ALA A 107 20.47 1.38 -8.58
CA ALA A 107 21.40 1.53 -9.69
C ALA A 107 22.79 0.93 -9.39
N PHE A 108 23.34 0.21 -10.37
CA PHE A 108 24.65 -0.47 -10.36
C PHE A 108 24.80 -1.61 -9.33
N THR A 109 23.73 -2.10 -8.72
CA THR A 109 23.81 -3.19 -7.71
C THR A 109 23.72 -4.59 -8.31
N ALA A 110 22.92 -4.81 -9.35
CA ALA A 110 22.77 -6.11 -10.02
C ALA A 110 22.38 -5.96 -11.48
N ARG A 111 22.54 -7.04 -12.24
CA ARG A 111 22.08 -7.15 -13.62
C ARG A 111 20.76 -7.93 -13.73
N PRO A 112 19.91 -7.65 -14.74
CA PRO A 112 18.60 -8.30 -14.86
C PRO A 112 18.66 -9.83 -14.94
N TRP A 113 19.73 -10.39 -15.54
CA TRP A 113 19.93 -11.84 -15.67
C TRP A 113 20.40 -12.53 -14.38
N GLU A 114 20.88 -11.76 -13.40
CA GLU A 114 21.25 -12.27 -12.07
C GLU A 114 20.03 -12.44 -11.16
N LEU A 115 18.88 -11.90 -11.56
CA LEU A 115 17.71 -11.77 -10.72
C LEU A 115 16.69 -12.89 -10.99
N ARG A 116 16.23 -13.50 -9.92
CA ARG A 116 15.02 -14.32 -9.93
C ARG A 116 13.80 -13.42 -9.79
N LYS A 117 12.85 -13.53 -10.70
CA LYS A 117 11.63 -12.74 -10.78
C LYS A 117 10.49 -13.54 -10.15
N VAL A 118 9.81 -12.96 -9.17
CA VAL A 118 8.68 -13.58 -8.48
C VAL A 118 7.48 -12.64 -8.54
N GLU A 119 6.34 -13.17 -8.95
CA GLU A 119 5.08 -12.43 -8.94
C GLU A 119 4.57 -12.30 -7.50
N SER A 120 4.04 -11.13 -7.16
CA SER A 120 3.48 -10.87 -5.84
C SER A 120 2.46 -9.74 -5.90
N ILE A 121 1.98 -9.35 -4.74
CA ILE A 121 0.99 -8.27 -4.56
C ILE A 121 1.57 -7.25 -3.60
N ASP A 122 1.28 -5.99 -3.86
CA ASP A 122 1.58 -4.88 -2.97
C ASP A 122 0.67 -4.93 -1.73
N VAL A 123 1.26 -4.67 -0.58
CA VAL A 123 0.56 -4.62 0.71
C VAL A 123 0.67 -3.24 1.38
N MET A 124 1.20 -2.25 0.66
CA MET A 124 1.41 -0.89 1.20
C MET A 124 0.16 -0.01 1.10
N ASP A 125 -0.84 -0.48 0.39
CA ASP A 125 -2.20 0.08 0.38
C ASP A 125 -3.22 -1.03 0.05
N ALA A 126 -4.49 -0.69 0.12
CA ALA A 126 -5.57 -1.65 -0.10
C ALA A 126 -5.95 -1.85 -1.57
N LEU A 127 -5.28 -1.18 -2.50
CA LEU A 127 -5.50 -1.37 -3.95
C LEU A 127 -5.08 -2.77 -4.39
N GLY A 128 -4.01 -3.32 -3.78
CA GLY A 128 -3.47 -4.62 -4.13
C GLY A 128 -2.80 -4.60 -5.50
N SER A 129 -1.96 -3.60 -5.79
CA SER A 129 -1.23 -3.50 -7.04
C SER A 129 -0.42 -4.75 -7.32
N ASN A 130 -0.46 -5.23 -8.56
CA ASN A 130 0.30 -6.39 -8.99
C ASN A 130 1.76 -6.00 -9.16
N ILE A 131 2.65 -6.73 -8.51
CA ILE A 131 4.08 -6.44 -8.50
C ILE A 131 4.91 -7.65 -8.88
N ARG A 132 6.14 -7.36 -9.30
CA ARG A 132 7.20 -8.33 -9.48
C ARG A 132 8.33 -8.01 -8.50
N VAL A 133 8.69 -8.99 -7.70
CA VAL A 133 9.79 -8.93 -6.75
C VAL A 133 11.03 -9.54 -7.40
N ASP A 134 12.06 -8.75 -7.63
CA ASP A 134 13.32 -9.19 -8.21
C ASP A 134 14.34 -9.47 -7.07
N VAL A 135 14.84 -10.72 -7.00
CA VAL A 135 15.65 -11.23 -5.88
C VAL A 135 16.97 -11.76 -6.37
N ARG A 136 18.07 -11.43 -5.68
CA ARG A 136 19.39 -12.06 -5.85
C ARG A 136 19.76 -12.84 -4.59
N GLY A 137 19.85 -14.17 -4.71
CA GLY A 137 20.05 -15.03 -3.55
C GLY A 137 18.90 -14.95 -2.57
N ARG A 138 19.13 -14.36 -1.39
CA ARG A 138 18.13 -14.15 -0.32
C ARG A 138 17.64 -12.72 -0.22
N GLU A 139 18.20 -11.81 -1.01
CA GLU A 139 17.98 -10.36 -0.89
C GLU A 139 17.03 -9.87 -1.97
N VAL A 140 15.99 -9.14 -1.55
CA VAL A 140 15.12 -8.39 -2.46
C VAL A 140 15.90 -7.19 -2.97
N MET A 141 16.06 -7.11 -4.29
CA MET A 141 16.85 -6.07 -4.95
C MET A 141 16.00 -4.89 -5.39
N ARG A 142 14.82 -5.15 -5.97
CA ARG A 142 13.88 -4.14 -6.42
C ARG A 142 12.46 -4.69 -6.55
N ILE A 143 11.49 -3.79 -6.52
CA ILE A 143 10.10 -4.05 -6.87
C ILE A 143 9.77 -3.31 -8.17
N LEU A 144 9.11 -4.00 -9.09
CA LEU A 144 8.63 -3.47 -10.36
C LEU A 144 7.13 -3.73 -10.52
N PRO A 145 6.41 -2.92 -11.29
CA PRO A 145 5.02 -3.20 -11.60
C PRO A 145 4.88 -4.44 -12.49
N ARG A 146 3.76 -5.10 -12.36
CA ARG A 146 3.26 -6.12 -13.26
C ARG A 146 1.90 -5.65 -13.78
N ASN A 147 1.69 -5.67 -15.08
CA ASN A 147 0.46 -5.19 -15.68
C ASN A 147 -0.77 -5.93 -15.15
N HIS A 148 -1.79 -5.16 -14.77
CA HIS A 148 -3.13 -5.64 -14.48
C HIS A 148 -4.17 -4.55 -14.79
N ASP A 149 -4.82 -4.62 -15.94
CA ASP A 149 -5.69 -3.59 -16.49
C ASP A 149 -6.81 -3.13 -15.54
N TYR A 150 -7.36 -4.05 -14.74
CA TYR A 150 -8.46 -3.76 -13.80
C TYR A 150 -8.00 -3.21 -12.45
N VAL A 151 -6.73 -3.32 -12.08
CA VAL A 151 -6.21 -2.87 -10.77
C VAL A 151 -5.24 -1.70 -10.95
N ASN A 152 -3.99 -1.97 -11.28
CA ASN A 152 -2.93 -0.97 -11.29
C ASN A 152 -2.45 -0.55 -12.68
N GLU A 153 -3.05 -1.07 -13.77
CA GLU A 153 -2.49 -0.93 -15.12
C GLU A 153 -1.00 -1.34 -15.13
N GLU A 154 -0.11 -0.45 -15.52
CA GLU A 154 1.34 -0.66 -15.57
C GLU A 154 2.09 0.09 -14.45
N TRP A 155 1.37 0.62 -13.44
CA TRP A 155 1.91 1.57 -12.48
C TRP A 155 1.95 1.02 -11.06
N ILE A 156 2.93 1.49 -10.28
CA ILE A 156 2.98 1.32 -8.82
C ILE A 156 3.38 2.64 -8.15
N SER A 157 3.03 2.79 -6.88
CA SER A 157 3.47 3.94 -6.09
C SER A 157 4.94 3.82 -5.69
N ASP A 158 5.56 4.95 -5.35
CA ASP A 158 6.94 4.94 -4.87
C ASP A 158 7.08 4.27 -3.50
N LYS A 159 6.05 4.34 -2.64
CA LYS A 159 6.04 3.58 -1.39
C LYS A 159 6.09 2.07 -1.65
N THR A 160 5.29 1.56 -2.59
CA THR A 160 5.32 0.15 -3.02
C THR A 160 6.70 -0.26 -3.51
N ARG A 161 7.33 0.60 -4.32
CA ARG A 161 8.62 0.35 -4.96
C ARG A 161 9.78 0.30 -3.97
N HIS A 162 9.80 1.15 -2.95
CA HIS A 162 10.97 1.40 -2.11
C HIS A 162 10.87 0.88 -0.68
N VAL A 163 9.68 0.50 -0.19
CA VAL A 163 9.50 -0.03 1.18
C VAL A 163 10.37 -1.25 1.49
N VAL A 164 10.82 -1.96 0.48
CA VAL A 164 11.70 -3.15 0.63
C VAL A 164 13.03 -2.85 1.31
N ASP A 165 13.45 -1.59 1.37
CA ASP A 165 14.64 -1.19 2.13
C ASP A 165 14.49 -1.49 3.63
N GLY A 166 13.26 -1.49 4.17
CA GLY A 166 12.93 -1.88 5.53
C GLY A 166 13.24 -3.34 5.84
N LEU A 167 13.25 -4.23 4.84
CA LEU A 167 13.57 -5.65 5.03
C LEU A 167 14.99 -5.92 5.54
N ARG A 168 15.87 -4.95 5.45
CA ARG A 168 17.27 -5.03 5.90
C ARG A 168 17.51 -4.49 7.31
N ARG A 169 16.48 -3.91 7.95
CA ARG A 169 16.64 -3.17 9.22
C ARG A 169 15.66 -3.65 10.28
N GLN A 170 16.11 -3.66 11.54
CA GLN A 170 15.27 -3.95 12.71
C GLN A 170 14.47 -5.25 12.63
N ARG A 171 14.96 -6.25 11.89
CA ARG A 171 14.28 -7.53 11.71
C ARG A 171 14.37 -8.38 12.97
N LEU A 172 13.22 -8.95 13.33
CA LEU A 172 13.17 -9.97 14.38
C LEU A 172 13.59 -11.32 13.80
N ASP A 173 14.62 -11.93 14.39
CA ASP A 173 15.24 -13.15 13.87
C ASP A 173 15.09 -14.37 14.80
N ARG A 174 14.68 -14.17 16.06
CA ARG A 174 14.45 -15.21 17.07
C ARG A 174 13.41 -14.78 18.08
N PRO A 175 12.82 -15.72 18.86
CA PRO A 175 11.92 -15.37 19.95
C PRO A 175 12.62 -14.61 21.07
N PHE A 176 11.84 -13.74 21.75
CA PHE A 176 12.26 -13.04 22.97
C PHE A 176 11.19 -13.20 24.04
N VAL A 177 11.64 -13.28 25.29
CA VAL A 177 10.77 -13.30 26.48
C VAL A 177 11.25 -12.22 27.45
N ARG A 178 10.31 -11.45 28.02
CA ARG A 178 10.61 -10.43 29.02
C ARG A 178 10.91 -11.07 30.38
N ARG A 179 12.12 -10.88 30.86
CA ARG A 179 12.59 -11.32 32.17
C ARG A 179 13.26 -10.14 32.88
N ASP A 180 12.86 -9.87 34.11
CA ASP A 180 13.37 -8.74 34.93
C ASP A 180 13.21 -7.38 34.18
N GLY A 181 12.07 -7.18 33.51
CA GLY A 181 11.76 -5.96 32.74
C GLY A 181 12.48 -5.82 31.40
N LYS A 182 13.36 -6.78 31.01
CA LYS A 182 14.14 -6.73 29.79
C LYS A 182 13.79 -7.90 28.84
N LEU A 183 13.67 -7.63 27.57
CA LEU A 183 13.55 -8.66 26.53
C LEU A 183 14.88 -9.42 26.42
N LYS A 184 14.84 -10.73 26.60
CA LYS A 184 15.99 -11.63 26.46
C LYS A 184 15.70 -12.66 25.36
N PRO A 185 16.69 -13.02 24.53
CA PRO A 185 16.55 -14.11 23.56
C PRO A 185 16.07 -15.39 24.25
N ALA A 186 15.17 -16.10 23.57
CA ALA A 186 14.60 -17.35 24.04
C ALA A 186 14.49 -18.35 22.88
N THR A 187 14.30 -19.61 23.22
CA THR A 187 13.94 -20.64 22.24
C THR A 187 12.43 -20.60 21.96
N TRP A 188 12.00 -21.17 20.83
CA TRP A 188 10.58 -21.33 20.50
C TRP A 188 9.81 -22.08 21.60
N ALA A 189 10.42 -23.15 22.18
CA ALA A 189 9.81 -23.93 23.26
C ALA A 189 9.60 -23.11 24.53
N GLU A 190 10.59 -22.27 24.91
CA GLU A 190 10.44 -21.38 26.06
C GLU A 190 9.36 -20.31 25.83
N ALA A 191 9.35 -19.68 24.65
CA ALA A 191 8.36 -18.67 24.30
C ALA A 191 6.94 -19.25 24.32
N PHE A 192 6.71 -20.39 23.67
CA PHE A 192 5.40 -21.06 23.70
C PHE A 192 5.03 -21.55 25.10
N GLY A 193 6.00 -22.01 25.92
CA GLY A 193 5.75 -22.40 27.33
C GLY A 193 5.19 -21.27 28.15
N VAL A 194 5.81 -20.07 28.07
CA VAL A 194 5.35 -18.86 28.77
C VAL A 194 3.96 -18.43 28.30
N ILE A 195 3.71 -18.46 26.98
CA ILE A 195 2.41 -18.12 26.40
C ILE A 195 1.33 -19.11 26.89
N ALA A 196 1.59 -20.40 26.78
CA ALA A 196 0.63 -21.44 27.17
C ALA A 196 0.30 -21.40 28.67
N GLU A 197 1.27 -21.15 29.54
CA GLU A 197 1.05 -20.97 30.98
C GLU A 197 0.14 -19.77 31.23
N LYS A 198 0.41 -18.64 30.59
CA LYS A 198 -0.36 -17.41 30.79
C LYS A 198 -1.78 -17.54 30.25
N ILE A 199 -1.97 -18.12 29.06
CA ILE A 199 -3.29 -18.36 28.47
C ILE A 199 -4.12 -19.30 29.35
N LYS A 200 -3.56 -20.42 29.84
CA LYS A 200 -4.25 -21.37 30.71
C LYS A 200 -4.68 -20.76 32.05
N ALA A 201 -3.94 -19.78 32.54
CA ALA A 201 -4.23 -19.07 33.80
C ALA A 201 -5.25 -17.92 33.62
N THR A 202 -5.64 -17.59 32.40
CA THR A 202 -6.50 -16.44 32.07
C THR A 202 -7.86 -16.91 31.59
N ASP A 203 -8.92 -16.25 32.02
CA ASP A 203 -10.28 -16.52 31.52
C ASP A 203 -10.35 -16.21 30.00
N PRO A 204 -10.94 -17.06 29.18
CA PRO A 204 -11.07 -16.83 27.73
C PRO A 204 -11.68 -15.47 27.35
N SER A 205 -12.62 -14.96 28.14
CA SER A 205 -13.23 -13.65 27.93
C SER A 205 -12.26 -12.47 28.13
N LYS A 206 -11.11 -12.73 28.75
CA LYS A 206 -10.03 -11.78 29.03
C LYS A 206 -8.82 -11.93 28.09
N ILE A 207 -8.98 -12.67 27.01
CA ILE A 207 -7.98 -12.81 25.95
C ILE A 207 -8.47 -12.09 24.72
N ALA A 208 -7.69 -11.16 24.17
CA ALA A 208 -8.00 -10.45 22.93
C ALA A 208 -6.90 -10.65 21.89
N ALA A 209 -7.26 -10.55 20.63
CA ALA A 209 -6.31 -10.59 19.52
C ALA A 209 -6.59 -9.48 18.50
N VAL A 210 -5.53 -8.89 17.96
CA VAL A 210 -5.62 -7.86 16.92
C VAL A 210 -4.66 -8.20 15.79
N ALA A 211 -5.19 -8.21 14.56
CA ALA A 211 -4.39 -8.34 13.35
C ALA A 211 -4.08 -6.96 12.76
N GLY A 212 -2.84 -6.77 12.34
CA GLY A 212 -2.35 -5.55 11.71
C GLY A 212 -2.61 -5.50 10.19
N ASP A 213 -2.16 -4.41 9.58
CA ASP A 213 -2.56 -4.00 8.23
C ASP A 213 -1.92 -4.81 7.10
N LEU A 214 -0.83 -5.54 7.37
CA LEU A 214 -0.06 -6.29 6.38
C LEU A 214 -0.24 -7.81 6.46
N VAL A 215 -1.18 -8.28 7.28
CA VAL A 215 -1.35 -9.71 7.58
C VAL A 215 -2.12 -10.41 6.47
N SER A 216 -1.67 -11.61 6.05
CA SER A 216 -2.37 -12.43 5.05
C SER A 216 -3.66 -13.05 5.60
N VAL A 217 -4.57 -13.41 4.70
CA VAL A 217 -5.86 -14.03 5.08
C VAL A 217 -5.65 -15.34 5.83
N GLU A 218 -4.67 -16.16 5.43
CA GLU A 218 -4.37 -17.45 6.09
C GLU A 218 -3.90 -17.24 7.53
N ALA A 219 -3.08 -16.22 7.78
CA ALA A 219 -2.63 -15.90 9.13
C ALA A 219 -3.78 -15.38 10.00
N MET A 220 -4.63 -14.51 9.45
CA MET A 220 -5.84 -14.03 10.13
C MET A 220 -6.84 -15.17 10.41
N TRP A 221 -7.00 -16.09 9.47
CA TRP A 221 -7.85 -17.28 9.66
C TRP A 221 -7.30 -18.20 10.77
N ALA A 222 -5.97 -18.42 10.79
CA ALA A 222 -5.32 -19.19 11.85
C ALA A 222 -5.47 -18.52 13.23
N LEU A 223 -5.34 -17.18 13.30
CA LEU A 223 -5.55 -16.40 14.52
C LEU A 223 -6.99 -16.54 15.02
N LYS A 224 -7.96 -16.39 14.10
CA LYS A 224 -9.38 -16.60 14.43
C LYS A 224 -9.63 -18.00 14.96
N GLY A 225 -9.09 -19.03 14.29
CA GLY A 225 -9.21 -20.42 14.72
C GLY A 225 -8.58 -20.68 16.11
N LEU A 226 -7.45 -20.04 16.42
CA LEU A 226 -6.84 -20.08 17.74
C LEU A 226 -7.77 -19.45 18.79
N MET A 227 -8.31 -18.27 18.53
CA MET A 227 -9.19 -17.56 19.47
C MET A 227 -10.52 -18.31 19.69
N ASP A 228 -11.14 -18.81 18.63
CA ASP A 228 -12.35 -19.63 18.71
C ASP A 228 -12.09 -20.93 19.52
N GLY A 229 -10.93 -21.57 19.32
CA GLY A 229 -10.50 -22.74 20.08
C GLY A 229 -10.25 -22.48 21.56
N LEU A 230 -9.84 -21.26 21.91
CA LEU A 230 -9.71 -20.79 23.29
C LEU A 230 -11.05 -20.38 23.91
N GLY A 231 -12.10 -20.24 23.12
CA GLY A 231 -13.42 -19.76 23.55
C GLY A 231 -13.51 -18.23 23.68
N SER A 232 -12.62 -17.48 23.03
CA SER A 232 -12.67 -16.00 23.00
C SER A 232 -13.22 -15.52 21.66
N SER A 233 -14.13 -14.53 21.72
CA SER A 233 -14.65 -13.79 20.57
C SER A 233 -14.08 -12.35 20.46
N SER A 234 -13.09 -12.00 21.29
CA SER A 234 -12.49 -10.68 21.35
C SER A 234 -11.33 -10.57 20.36
N TYR A 235 -11.62 -10.52 19.05
CA TYR A 235 -10.63 -10.38 18.00
C TYR A 235 -11.07 -9.38 16.92
N ASP A 236 -10.12 -8.63 16.36
CA ASP A 236 -10.41 -7.60 15.37
C ASP A 236 -9.24 -7.38 14.40
N CYS A 237 -9.54 -6.93 13.18
CA CYS A 237 -8.55 -6.48 12.19
C CYS A 237 -8.53 -4.95 12.01
N ARG A 238 -9.32 -4.19 12.78
CA ARG A 238 -9.43 -2.73 12.69
C ARG A 238 -8.58 -2.06 13.77
N GLN A 239 -7.24 -2.24 13.68
CA GLN A 239 -6.31 -1.68 14.66
C GLN A 239 -6.36 -0.14 14.76
N ASP A 240 -6.77 0.54 13.69
CA ASP A 240 -6.97 1.99 13.57
C ASP A 240 -8.26 2.50 14.24
N GLY A 241 -9.12 1.59 14.70
CA GLY A 241 -10.39 1.92 15.34
C GLY A 241 -11.53 2.23 14.36
N ALA A 242 -11.40 1.90 13.08
CA ALA A 242 -12.43 2.13 12.07
C ALA A 242 -13.81 1.59 12.47
N ARG A 243 -14.84 2.44 12.45
CA ARG A 243 -16.22 2.16 12.85
C ARG A 243 -17.02 1.49 11.72
N LEU A 244 -16.51 0.37 11.20
CA LEU A 244 -17.15 -0.40 10.15
C LEU A 244 -18.10 -1.45 10.76
N PRO A 245 -19.31 -1.66 10.19
CA PRO A 245 -20.25 -2.64 10.72
C PRO A 245 -19.78 -4.06 10.44
N VAL A 246 -20.02 -4.95 11.39
CA VAL A 246 -19.80 -6.39 11.21
C VAL A 246 -20.92 -6.96 10.33
N GLY A 247 -20.54 -7.68 9.27
CA GLY A 247 -21.51 -8.42 8.43
C GLY A 247 -22.20 -7.62 7.31
N ASN A 248 -21.98 -6.31 7.20
CA ASN A 248 -22.50 -5.53 6.09
C ASN A 248 -21.42 -5.30 5.01
N ARG A 249 -21.31 -6.23 4.08
CA ARG A 249 -20.27 -6.26 3.05
C ARG A 249 -20.22 -4.99 2.18
N SER A 250 -21.36 -4.43 1.80
CA SER A 250 -21.43 -3.24 0.96
C SER A 250 -20.92 -1.96 1.66
N ALA A 251 -20.86 -1.95 2.97
CA ALA A 251 -20.40 -0.80 3.74
C ALA A 251 -18.88 -0.67 3.82
N TRP A 252 -18.13 -1.72 3.46
CA TRP A 252 -16.68 -1.72 3.53
C TRP A 252 -15.97 -2.19 2.24
N LEU A 253 -16.72 -2.43 1.16
CA LEU A 253 -16.13 -2.67 -0.16
C LEU A 253 -16.02 -1.39 -0.99
N PHE A 254 -15.10 -1.41 -1.93
CA PHE A 254 -15.00 -0.45 -3.02
C PHE A 254 -15.92 -0.91 -4.16
N ASN A 255 -17.23 -0.63 -4.01
CA ASN A 255 -18.26 -1.25 -4.85
C ASN A 255 -18.27 -0.76 -6.30
N SER A 256 -17.72 0.42 -6.62
CA SER A 256 -17.59 0.90 -8.00
C SER A 256 -16.57 0.12 -8.82
N THR A 257 -15.74 -0.70 -8.18
CA THR A 257 -14.49 -1.27 -8.68
C THR A 257 -13.45 -0.21 -9.06
N VAL A 258 -12.18 -0.62 -9.14
CA VAL A 258 -11.09 0.31 -9.50
C VAL A 258 -11.21 0.75 -10.96
N ALA A 259 -11.42 -0.19 -11.87
CA ALA A 259 -11.61 0.12 -13.29
C ALA A 259 -12.92 0.86 -13.56
N GLY A 260 -13.98 0.56 -12.81
CA GLY A 260 -15.29 1.22 -12.98
C GLY A 260 -15.29 2.71 -12.65
N LEU A 261 -14.27 3.21 -11.93
CA LEU A 261 -14.10 4.65 -11.71
C LEU A 261 -13.94 5.44 -13.03
N GLU A 262 -13.38 4.83 -14.06
CA GLU A 262 -13.16 5.51 -15.35
C GLU A 262 -14.46 5.84 -16.09
N GLU A 263 -15.55 5.14 -15.77
CA GLU A 263 -16.88 5.36 -16.33
C GLU A 263 -17.69 6.41 -15.55
N ALA A 264 -17.22 6.79 -14.36
CA ALA A 264 -17.92 7.74 -13.50
C ALA A 264 -18.04 9.12 -14.15
N LYS A 265 -19.19 9.78 -13.97
CA LYS A 265 -19.45 11.16 -14.40
C LYS A 265 -19.34 12.16 -13.26
N ALA A 266 -19.52 11.71 -12.03
CA ALA A 266 -19.33 12.52 -10.84
C ALA A 266 -18.70 11.65 -9.72
N ILE A 267 -17.66 12.16 -9.07
CA ILE A 267 -16.97 11.48 -7.97
C ILE A 267 -16.89 12.42 -6.77
N LEU A 268 -17.43 11.99 -5.64
CA LEU A 268 -17.31 12.71 -4.36
C LEU A 268 -16.33 11.99 -3.44
N LEU A 269 -15.28 12.68 -3.04
CA LEU A 269 -14.29 12.22 -2.06
C LEU A 269 -14.68 12.74 -0.67
N VAL A 270 -14.85 11.87 0.31
CA VAL A 270 -15.22 12.21 1.67
C VAL A 270 -14.15 11.75 2.64
N GLY A 271 -13.37 12.67 3.23
CA GLY A 271 -12.29 12.36 4.14
C GLY A 271 -11.25 11.39 3.55
N ALA A 272 -11.05 11.43 2.25
CA ALA A 272 -10.14 10.58 1.49
C ALA A 272 -9.12 11.43 0.72
N ASN A 273 -7.85 11.09 0.81
CA ASN A 273 -6.79 11.68 0.01
C ASN A 273 -6.13 10.59 -0.87
N PRO A 274 -6.74 10.23 -2.02
CA PRO A 274 -6.24 9.15 -2.86
C PRO A 274 -4.82 9.39 -3.38
N ARG A 275 -4.37 10.64 -3.54
CA ARG A 275 -2.99 10.95 -3.94
C ARG A 275 -1.97 10.37 -2.95
N ARG A 276 -2.24 10.44 -1.64
CA ARG A 276 -1.34 9.94 -0.58
C ARG A 276 -1.64 8.51 -0.17
N GLU A 277 -2.91 8.17 -0.06
CA GLU A 277 -3.37 6.86 0.43
C GLU A 277 -3.17 5.77 -0.61
N ALA A 278 -3.56 6.05 -1.88
CA ALA A 278 -3.47 5.11 -3.00
C ALA A 278 -3.15 5.85 -4.31
N PRO A 279 -1.88 6.23 -4.57
CA PRO A 279 -1.51 7.08 -5.71
C PRO A 279 -1.95 6.54 -7.08
N VAL A 280 -1.94 5.21 -7.26
CA VAL A 280 -2.42 4.58 -8.49
C VAL A 280 -3.94 4.74 -8.64
N LEU A 281 -4.71 4.70 -7.55
CA LEU A 281 -6.15 5.01 -7.60
C LEU A 281 -6.38 6.48 -7.97
N ASN A 282 -5.54 7.39 -7.46
CA ASN A 282 -5.62 8.81 -7.81
C ASN A 282 -5.43 9.02 -9.32
N SER A 283 -4.54 8.26 -9.97
CA SER A 283 -4.35 8.33 -11.42
C SER A 283 -5.59 7.83 -12.19
N ARG A 284 -6.32 6.83 -11.66
CA ARG A 284 -7.61 6.37 -12.23
C ARG A 284 -8.69 7.45 -12.11
N ILE A 285 -8.78 8.12 -10.95
CA ILE A 285 -9.72 9.24 -10.76
C ILE A 285 -9.36 10.41 -11.71
N ARG A 286 -8.05 10.71 -11.85
CA ARG A 286 -7.58 11.68 -12.82
C ARG A 286 -7.97 11.32 -14.24
N LYS A 287 -7.88 10.06 -14.63
CA LYS A 287 -8.30 9.58 -15.96
C LYS A 287 -9.79 9.80 -16.19
N ALA A 288 -10.65 9.53 -15.19
CA ALA A 288 -12.07 9.88 -15.24
C ALA A 288 -12.27 11.39 -15.42
N TRP A 289 -11.53 12.22 -14.67
CA TRP A 289 -11.58 13.68 -14.81
C TRP A 289 -11.19 14.15 -16.24
N ILE A 290 -10.13 13.59 -16.84
CA ILE A 290 -9.75 13.90 -18.23
C ILE A 290 -10.88 13.55 -19.20
N HIS A 291 -11.65 12.53 -18.93
CA HIS A 291 -12.82 12.13 -19.72
C HIS A 291 -14.10 12.90 -19.36
N GLY A 292 -13.99 13.96 -18.53
CA GLY A 292 -15.07 14.89 -18.22
C GLY A 292 -15.85 14.58 -16.95
N ALA A 293 -15.37 13.70 -16.08
CA ALA A 293 -15.98 13.52 -14.77
C ALA A 293 -15.78 14.77 -13.89
N GLU A 294 -16.83 15.15 -13.18
CA GLU A 294 -16.77 16.21 -12.17
C GLU A 294 -16.39 15.63 -10.82
N ILE A 295 -15.44 16.29 -10.14
CA ILE A 295 -14.90 15.79 -8.87
C ILE A 295 -15.13 16.82 -7.79
N ALA A 296 -15.63 16.37 -6.64
CA ALA A 296 -15.75 17.19 -5.43
C ALA A 296 -15.14 16.50 -4.21
N SER A 297 -14.86 17.29 -3.18
CA SER A 297 -14.35 16.79 -1.91
C SER A 297 -15.05 17.39 -0.70
N ILE A 298 -15.18 16.60 0.35
CA ILE A 298 -15.54 17.02 1.71
C ILE A 298 -14.40 16.57 2.62
N GLY A 299 -13.70 17.52 3.23
CA GLY A 299 -12.54 17.23 4.07
C GLY A 299 -11.52 18.35 4.07
N GLU A 300 -10.29 18.02 4.38
CA GLU A 300 -9.17 18.95 4.32
C GLU A 300 -8.90 19.42 2.88
N GLU A 301 -8.26 20.58 2.77
CA GLU A 301 -7.76 21.04 1.47
C GLU A 301 -6.61 20.15 1.02
N MET A 302 -6.65 19.69 -0.23
CA MET A 302 -5.65 18.78 -0.76
C MET A 302 -5.36 19.08 -2.23
N ASP A 303 -4.15 18.80 -2.65
CA ASP A 303 -3.76 18.76 -4.06
C ASP A 303 -3.88 17.32 -4.59
N LEU A 304 -4.85 17.09 -5.47
CA LEU A 304 -5.13 15.78 -6.09
C LEU A 304 -4.54 15.63 -7.49
N THR A 305 -3.73 16.60 -7.95
CA THR A 305 -3.17 16.66 -9.30
C THR A 305 -4.20 16.93 -10.42
N PHE A 306 -5.42 17.26 -10.06
CA PHE A 306 -6.51 17.70 -10.94
C PHE A 306 -7.46 18.63 -10.16
N PRO A 307 -8.18 19.54 -10.87
CA PRO A 307 -9.15 20.42 -10.25
C PRO A 307 -10.32 19.64 -9.63
N HIS A 308 -10.76 20.07 -8.48
CA HIS A 308 -11.96 19.56 -7.81
C HIS A 308 -12.68 20.66 -7.02
N GLU A 309 -13.99 20.50 -6.84
CA GLU A 309 -14.81 21.40 -6.06
C GLU A 309 -14.74 21.01 -4.57
N ARG A 310 -14.34 21.93 -3.69
CA ARG A 310 -14.38 21.68 -2.26
C ARG A 310 -15.73 22.11 -1.68
N LEU A 311 -16.54 21.17 -1.23
CA LEU A 311 -17.88 21.46 -0.67
C LEU A 311 -17.82 21.91 0.78
N GLY A 312 -16.79 21.53 1.54
CA GLY A 312 -16.56 21.90 2.94
C GLY A 312 -15.66 20.90 3.67
N ALA A 313 -15.50 21.10 4.98
CA ALA A 313 -14.49 20.37 5.74
C ALA A 313 -15.02 19.43 6.83
N GLY A 314 -16.27 19.58 7.24
CA GLY A 314 -16.79 18.92 8.45
C GLY A 314 -17.90 17.92 8.22
N PRO A 315 -18.25 17.13 9.24
CA PRO A 315 -19.35 16.18 9.19
C PRO A 315 -20.70 16.86 8.91
N ASP A 316 -20.90 18.12 9.32
CA ASP A 316 -22.10 18.90 8.98
C ASP A 316 -22.26 19.14 7.49
N THR A 317 -21.14 19.27 6.75
CA THR A 317 -21.16 19.37 5.28
C THR A 317 -21.63 18.06 4.69
N LEU A 318 -21.12 16.92 5.19
CA LEU A 318 -21.54 15.60 4.74
C LEU A 318 -23.03 15.33 5.05
N ALA A 319 -23.50 15.70 6.24
CA ALA A 319 -24.90 15.54 6.62
C ALA A 319 -25.86 16.28 5.68
N ARG A 320 -25.45 17.44 5.16
CA ARG A 320 -26.21 18.29 4.22
C ARG A 320 -25.83 18.08 2.74
N ALA A 321 -24.97 17.13 2.43
CA ALA A 321 -24.47 16.92 1.06
C ALA A 321 -25.59 16.62 0.04
N LEU A 322 -26.71 16.04 0.47
CA LEU A 322 -27.90 15.83 -0.37
C LEU A 322 -28.57 17.13 -0.86
N GLU A 323 -28.37 18.23 -0.15
CA GLU A 323 -28.91 19.58 -0.47
C GLU A 323 -27.94 20.36 -1.39
N SER A 324 -26.75 19.82 -1.62
CA SER A 324 -25.73 20.47 -2.46
C SER A 324 -26.05 20.30 -3.95
N GLY A 325 -25.58 21.27 -4.76
CA GLY A 325 -25.66 21.15 -6.23
C GLY A 325 -24.87 19.93 -6.78
N PHE A 326 -23.91 19.40 -6.01
CA PHE A 326 -23.16 18.22 -6.42
C PHE A 326 -23.98 16.93 -6.32
N ALA A 327 -24.98 16.87 -5.43
CA ALA A 327 -25.90 15.73 -5.37
C ALA A 327 -26.71 15.57 -6.67
N GLU A 328 -27.02 16.67 -7.37
CA GLU A 328 -27.67 16.60 -8.70
C GLU A 328 -26.74 16.01 -9.74
N LYS A 329 -25.44 16.33 -9.70
CA LYS A 329 -24.43 15.76 -10.57
C LYS A 329 -24.27 14.24 -10.36
N LEU A 330 -24.31 13.80 -9.09
CA LEU A 330 -24.30 12.36 -8.75
C LEU A 330 -25.54 11.62 -9.29
N ARG A 331 -26.71 12.29 -9.35
CA ARG A 331 -27.96 11.72 -9.91
C ARG A 331 -27.99 11.70 -11.44
N ALA A 332 -27.25 12.58 -12.08
CA ALA A 332 -27.32 12.78 -13.54
C ALA A 332 -26.63 11.68 -14.35
N GLY A 333 -25.84 10.81 -13.74
CA GLY A 333 -25.10 9.75 -14.43
C GLY A 333 -24.47 8.75 -13.46
N PRO A 334 -23.56 7.90 -13.91
CA PRO A 334 -22.80 7.03 -13.01
C PRO A 334 -22.02 7.88 -12.00
N GLY A 335 -22.53 7.94 -10.76
CA GLY A 335 -21.91 8.65 -9.65
C GLY A 335 -21.17 7.70 -8.72
N VAL A 336 -20.11 8.18 -8.06
CA VAL A 336 -19.37 7.43 -7.05
C VAL A 336 -19.15 8.31 -5.81
N VAL A 337 -19.42 7.77 -4.63
CA VAL A 337 -19.09 8.37 -3.34
C VAL A 337 -17.98 7.54 -2.70
N ILE A 338 -16.78 8.12 -2.55
CA ILE A 338 -15.63 7.46 -1.95
C ILE A 338 -15.44 8.00 -0.53
N LEU A 339 -15.55 7.12 0.46
CA LEU A 339 -15.30 7.44 1.88
C LEU A 339 -13.92 6.91 2.28
N GLY A 340 -13.08 7.79 2.82
CA GLY A 340 -11.75 7.42 3.30
C GLY A 340 -11.76 6.79 4.69
N GLU A 341 -10.78 5.94 4.97
CA GLU A 341 -10.62 5.25 6.26
C GLU A 341 -10.50 6.23 7.43
N GLY A 342 -9.80 7.34 7.25
CA GLY A 342 -9.66 8.38 8.27
C GLY A 342 -10.99 8.98 8.72
N ALA A 343 -12.03 9.00 7.89
CA ALA A 343 -13.35 9.47 8.26
C ALA A 343 -14.09 8.49 9.19
N VAL A 344 -13.87 7.18 9.03
CA VAL A 344 -14.53 6.15 9.85
C VAL A 344 -13.74 5.76 11.10
N ALA A 345 -12.48 6.12 11.20
CA ALA A 345 -11.65 5.91 12.40
C ALA A 345 -11.96 6.93 13.53
N ARG A 346 -12.70 7.97 13.25
CA ARG A 346 -13.12 8.99 14.22
C ARG A 346 -14.20 8.48 15.18
N GLU A 347 -14.42 9.18 16.27
CA GLU A 347 -15.52 8.87 17.22
C GLU A 347 -16.89 8.92 16.56
N ASP A 348 -17.11 9.86 15.64
CA ASP A 348 -18.32 10.03 14.83
C ASP A 348 -18.33 9.21 13.53
N GLY A 349 -17.36 8.30 13.34
CA GLY A 349 -17.11 7.55 12.10
C GLY A 349 -18.31 6.72 11.64
N ALA A 350 -19.07 6.14 12.56
CA ALA A 350 -20.30 5.41 12.21
C ALA A 350 -21.38 6.33 11.62
N ALA A 351 -21.50 7.57 12.10
CA ALA A 351 -22.42 8.56 11.55
C ALA A 351 -21.94 9.04 10.16
N ALA A 352 -20.63 9.26 10.00
CA ALA A 352 -20.03 9.62 8.72
C ALA A 352 -20.30 8.54 7.65
N LEU A 353 -20.10 7.27 8.00
CA LEU A 353 -20.43 6.13 7.14
C LEU A 353 -21.93 6.13 6.78
N GLY A 354 -22.82 6.30 7.78
CA GLY A 354 -24.26 6.33 7.56
C GLY A 354 -24.69 7.46 6.61
N HIS A 355 -24.12 8.65 6.76
CA HIS A 355 -24.40 9.78 5.85
C HIS A 355 -23.88 9.54 4.43
N ALA A 356 -22.68 9.01 4.28
CA ALA A 356 -22.10 8.72 2.97
C ALA A 356 -22.88 7.62 2.23
N MET A 357 -23.26 6.54 2.91
CA MET A 357 -24.08 5.47 2.34
C MET A 357 -25.48 5.97 1.97
N ARG A 358 -26.10 6.78 2.82
CA ARG A 358 -27.40 7.40 2.52
C ARG A 358 -27.31 8.32 1.30
N LEU A 359 -26.26 9.16 1.21
CA LEU A 359 -26.04 10.01 0.04
C LEU A 359 -25.93 9.16 -1.23
N ALA A 360 -25.14 8.09 -1.22
CA ALA A 360 -24.99 7.20 -2.35
C ALA A 360 -26.34 6.55 -2.74
N GLN A 361 -27.10 6.06 -1.76
CA GLN A 361 -28.40 5.44 -1.98
C GLN A 361 -29.42 6.42 -2.58
N GLU A 362 -29.55 7.63 -2.04
CA GLU A 362 -30.54 8.62 -2.49
C GLU A 362 -30.18 9.27 -3.83
N THR A 363 -28.90 9.24 -4.21
CA THR A 363 -28.44 9.72 -5.51
C THR A 363 -28.34 8.63 -6.57
N GLY A 364 -28.40 7.36 -6.18
CA GLY A 364 -28.13 6.21 -7.07
C GLY A 364 -26.65 6.02 -7.41
N ALA A 365 -25.75 6.71 -6.68
CA ALA A 365 -24.31 6.57 -6.84
C ALA A 365 -23.79 5.28 -6.19
N ALA A 366 -22.68 4.75 -6.69
CA ALA A 366 -21.98 3.65 -6.03
C ALA A 366 -21.26 4.16 -4.76
N PHE A 367 -21.50 3.52 -3.62
CA PHE A 367 -20.71 3.74 -2.42
C PHE A 367 -19.41 2.94 -2.52
N SER A 368 -18.28 3.54 -2.19
CA SER A 368 -16.96 2.91 -2.22
C SER A 368 -16.14 3.31 -1.00
N MET A 369 -15.58 2.32 -0.29
CA MET A 369 -14.72 2.54 0.86
C MET A 369 -13.26 2.48 0.44
N LEU A 370 -12.49 3.54 0.70
CA LEU A 370 -11.05 3.56 0.50
C LEU A 370 -10.34 3.19 1.80
N HIS A 371 -9.77 1.97 1.82
CA HIS A 371 -8.94 1.50 2.90
C HIS A 371 -7.47 1.80 2.66
N THR A 372 -6.70 1.94 3.72
CA THR A 372 -5.24 2.02 3.71
C THR A 372 -4.59 0.67 3.99
N ALA A 373 -5.27 -0.21 4.73
CA ALA A 373 -4.76 -1.53 5.14
C ALA A 373 -5.05 -2.62 4.11
N ALA A 374 -4.03 -3.31 3.61
CA ALA A 374 -4.15 -4.42 2.66
C ALA A 374 -4.89 -5.64 3.24
N SER A 375 -4.80 -5.86 4.56
CA SER A 375 -5.46 -6.98 5.27
C SER A 375 -6.94 -6.74 5.53
N ARG A 376 -7.42 -5.48 5.51
CA ARG A 376 -8.71 -5.08 6.04
C ARG A 376 -9.89 -5.85 5.45
N VAL A 377 -10.01 -5.85 4.14
CA VAL A 377 -11.13 -6.52 3.46
C VAL A 377 -11.08 -8.03 3.69
N GLY A 378 -9.89 -8.64 3.59
CA GLY A 378 -9.72 -10.07 3.89
C GLY A 378 -10.12 -10.43 5.32
N GLY A 379 -9.74 -9.61 6.30
CA GLY A 379 -10.12 -9.81 7.70
C GLY A 379 -11.64 -9.71 7.94
N LEU A 380 -12.29 -8.72 7.33
CA LEU A 380 -13.74 -8.54 7.42
C LEU A 380 -14.49 -9.67 6.71
N GLU A 381 -14.02 -10.15 5.56
CA GLU A 381 -14.61 -11.28 4.82
C GLU A 381 -14.62 -12.57 5.62
N ILE A 382 -13.57 -12.85 6.39
CA ILE A 382 -13.52 -14.05 7.26
C ILE A 382 -14.16 -13.84 8.63
N GLY A 383 -14.70 -12.64 8.90
CA GLY A 383 -15.33 -12.28 10.16
C GLY A 383 -14.34 -12.10 11.32
N LEU A 384 -13.12 -11.62 11.06
CA LEU A 384 -12.17 -11.24 12.10
C LEU A 384 -12.49 -9.82 12.59
N ALA A 385 -13.67 -9.66 13.19
CA ALA A 385 -14.15 -8.39 13.70
C ALA A 385 -15.14 -8.62 14.85
N CYS A 386 -15.06 -7.79 15.89
CA CYS A 386 -15.99 -7.80 17.00
C CYS A 386 -16.75 -6.47 17.09
N GLU A 387 -17.93 -6.48 17.71
CA GLU A 387 -18.76 -5.26 17.82
C GLU A 387 -18.10 -4.16 18.66
N GLN A 388 -17.27 -4.56 19.63
CA GLN A 388 -16.55 -3.62 20.51
C GLN A 388 -15.42 -2.87 19.78
N GLY A 389 -15.00 -3.35 18.61
CA GLY A 389 -13.81 -2.92 17.90
C GLY A 389 -12.51 -3.33 18.59
N ALA A 390 -11.38 -3.15 17.91
CA ALA A 390 -10.07 -3.55 18.42
C ALA A 390 -9.73 -2.89 19.77
N ALA A 391 -9.94 -1.59 19.90
CA ALA A 391 -9.66 -0.86 21.14
C ALA A 391 -10.50 -1.36 22.32
N GLY A 392 -11.80 -1.64 22.11
CA GLY A 392 -12.69 -2.19 23.14
C GLY A 392 -12.29 -3.60 23.57
N ALA A 393 -11.93 -4.46 22.61
CA ALA A 393 -11.42 -5.80 22.87
C ALA A 393 -10.14 -5.76 23.71
N VAL A 394 -9.17 -4.93 23.34
CA VAL A 394 -7.89 -4.76 24.08
C VAL A 394 -8.13 -4.19 25.46
N ALA A 395 -9.00 -3.19 25.62
CA ALA A 395 -9.27 -2.59 26.93
C ALA A 395 -9.82 -3.61 27.94
N GLY A 396 -10.69 -4.51 27.48
CA GLY A 396 -11.32 -5.55 28.31
C GLY A 396 -10.42 -6.74 28.66
N ALA A 397 -9.30 -6.94 27.95
CA ALA A 397 -8.46 -8.11 28.07
C ALA A 397 -7.36 -7.99 29.14
N ASP A 398 -6.89 -9.13 29.65
CA ASP A 398 -5.68 -9.25 30.47
C ASP A 398 -4.49 -9.80 29.64
N VAL A 399 -4.79 -10.56 28.58
CA VAL A 399 -3.83 -11.06 27.60
C VAL A 399 -4.18 -10.52 26.23
N VAL A 400 -3.22 -9.93 25.54
CA VAL A 400 -3.40 -9.33 24.20
C VAL A 400 -2.43 -9.98 23.23
N TYR A 401 -2.94 -10.56 22.16
CA TYR A 401 -2.17 -11.09 21.04
C TYR A 401 -2.16 -10.09 19.89
N LEU A 402 -0.99 -9.57 19.54
CA LEU A 402 -0.79 -8.66 18.43
C LEU A 402 -0.14 -9.40 17.26
N LEU A 403 -0.88 -9.63 16.20
CA LEU A 403 -0.39 -10.23 14.96
C LEU A 403 -0.04 -9.12 13.97
N GLY A 404 1.23 -8.69 13.93
CA GLY A 404 1.68 -7.59 13.08
C GLY A 404 0.99 -6.26 13.38
N ALA A 405 0.40 -6.11 14.55
CA ALA A 405 -0.33 -4.90 14.96
C ALA A 405 0.57 -4.02 15.85
N ASP A 406 1.05 -2.92 15.30
CA ASP A 406 1.98 -2.00 15.97
C ASP A 406 1.33 -0.69 16.41
N GLU A 407 0.24 -0.29 15.78
CA GLU A 407 -0.34 1.05 15.89
C GLU A 407 -1.43 1.16 16.95
N ILE A 408 -1.97 0.03 17.41
CA ILE A 408 -2.97 0.02 18.48
C ILE A 408 -2.33 0.31 19.84
N GLU A 409 -2.98 1.14 20.63
CA GLU A 409 -2.57 1.39 22.00
C GLU A 409 -3.05 0.25 22.92
N VAL A 410 -2.10 -0.31 23.69
CA VAL A 410 -2.39 -1.33 24.70
C VAL A 410 -2.16 -0.71 26.07
N PRO A 411 -3.17 -0.65 26.96
CA PRO A 411 -3.01 -0.14 28.33
C PRO A 411 -1.96 -0.89 29.13
N ASP A 412 -1.35 -0.21 30.09
CA ASP A 412 -0.37 -0.84 31.01
C ASP A 412 -0.97 -1.99 31.81
N GLY A 413 -0.09 -2.92 32.24
CA GLY A 413 -0.48 -4.07 33.06
C GLY A 413 -1.06 -5.26 32.30
N LYS A 414 -1.18 -5.18 31.00
CA LYS A 414 -1.59 -6.31 30.14
C LYS A 414 -0.38 -7.19 29.84
N PHE A 415 -0.61 -8.50 29.69
CA PHE A 415 0.38 -9.39 29.11
C PHE A 415 0.26 -9.37 27.58
N VAL A 416 1.34 -8.97 26.92
CA VAL A 416 1.33 -8.74 25.46
C VAL A 416 2.19 -9.79 24.75
N ILE A 417 1.58 -10.50 23.82
CA ILE A 417 2.24 -11.38 22.86
C ILE A 417 2.31 -10.63 21.53
N TYR A 418 3.50 -10.39 21.02
CA TYR A 418 3.70 -9.76 19.72
C TYR A 418 4.28 -10.78 18.74
N GLN A 419 3.56 -11.04 17.67
CA GLN A 419 4.03 -11.78 16.50
C GLN A 419 4.21 -10.81 15.35
N GLY A 420 5.42 -10.64 14.86
CA GLY A 420 5.70 -9.68 13.79
C GLY A 420 7.13 -9.80 13.27
N HIS A 421 7.42 -9.04 12.23
CA HIS A 421 8.69 -9.15 11.49
C HIS A 421 9.71 -8.05 11.81
N HIS A 422 9.30 -6.98 12.49
CA HIS A 422 10.18 -5.85 12.87
C HIS A 422 10.14 -5.57 14.38
N GLY A 423 11.25 -5.04 14.89
CA GLY A 423 11.39 -4.61 16.28
C GLY A 423 10.80 -3.21 16.50
N ASP A 424 9.52 -3.05 16.28
CA ASP A 424 8.76 -1.81 16.31
C ASP A 424 8.01 -1.61 17.64
N ARG A 425 7.05 -0.68 17.71
CA ARG A 425 6.30 -0.32 18.94
C ARG A 425 5.64 -1.54 19.58
N GLY A 426 5.04 -2.43 18.78
CA GLY A 426 4.45 -3.67 19.26
C GLY A 426 5.46 -4.57 19.96
N ALA A 427 6.65 -4.74 19.39
CA ALA A 427 7.74 -5.53 19.98
C ALA A 427 8.26 -4.91 21.28
N HIS A 428 8.40 -3.58 21.35
CA HIS A 428 8.91 -2.91 22.55
C HIS A 428 8.01 -3.09 23.78
N ARG A 429 6.70 -3.15 23.60
CA ARG A 429 5.74 -3.34 24.70
C ARG A 429 5.49 -4.80 25.05
N ALA A 430 5.90 -5.74 24.20
CA ALA A 430 5.60 -7.15 24.36
C ALA A 430 6.31 -7.81 25.55
N ASP A 431 5.64 -8.79 26.15
CA ASP A 431 6.23 -9.73 27.12
C ASP A 431 6.86 -10.92 26.41
N VAL A 432 6.26 -11.35 25.30
CA VAL A 432 6.79 -12.39 24.42
C VAL A 432 6.77 -11.90 22.98
N ILE A 433 7.88 -12.06 22.27
CA ILE A 433 8.01 -11.76 20.85
C ILE A 433 8.20 -13.07 20.08
N LEU A 434 7.39 -13.24 19.04
CA LEU A 434 7.46 -14.33 18.09
C LEU A 434 7.85 -13.77 16.70
N PRO A 435 9.07 -14.06 16.20
CA PRO A 435 9.54 -13.50 14.94
C PRO A 435 8.82 -14.11 13.77
N SER A 436 8.27 -13.27 12.89
CA SER A 436 7.54 -13.70 11.70
C SER A 436 8.18 -13.26 10.39
N ALA A 437 7.68 -13.83 9.30
CA ALA A 437 8.06 -13.51 7.93
C ALA A 437 7.41 -12.20 7.47
N ALA A 438 8.15 -11.39 6.71
CA ALA A 438 7.58 -10.23 6.02
C ALA A 438 6.84 -10.68 4.74
N TYR A 439 6.05 -9.77 4.13
CA TYR A 439 5.18 -10.08 2.97
C TYR A 439 5.92 -10.71 1.77
N THR A 440 7.20 -10.39 1.54
CA THR A 440 8.02 -10.99 0.48
C THR A 440 8.62 -12.35 0.85
N GLU A 441 8.52 -12.74 2.12
CA GLU A 441 9.17 -13.93 2.69
C GLU A 441 8.18 -15.06 2.98
N GLN A 442 6.90 -14.82 2.79
CA GLN A 442 5.81 -15.79 2.93
C GLN A 442 4.92 -15.80 1.69
N GLN A 443 4.18 -16.87 1.53
CA GLN A 443 3.09 -16.93 0.57
C GLN A 443 1.80 -16.61 1.31
N GLY A 444 0.93 -15.79 0.72
CA GLY A 444 -0.33 -15.44 1.35
C GLY A 444 -1.35 -14.86 0.39
N LEU A 445 -2.61 -15.07 0.74
CA LEU A 445 -3.76 -14.47 0.06
C LEU A 445 -4.06 -13.10 0.66
N TYR A 446 -4.30 -12.14 -0.21
CA TYR A 446 -4.82 -10.81 0.14
C TYR A 446 -6.11 -10.56 -0.63
N VAL A 447 -7.04 -9.87 0.00
CA VAL A 447 -8.27 -9.42 -0.65
C VAL A 447 -8.25 -7.92 -0.73
N ASN A 448 -8.17 -7.38 -1.94
CA ASN A 448 -8.08 -5.94 -2.14
C ASN A 448 -9.39 -5.22 -1.78
N MET A 449 -9.39 -3.90 -1.82
CA MET A 449 -10.54 -3.07 -1.42
C MET A 449 -11.82 -3.35 -2.24
N GLU A 450 -11.73 -3.86 -3.48
CA GLU A 450 -12.90 -4.23 -4.29
C GLU A 450 -13.39 -5.68 -4.05
N GLY A 451 -12.77 -6.40 -3.10
CA GLY A 451 -13.12 -7.78 -2.78
C GLY A 451 -12.47 -8.83 -3.68
N ARG A 452 -11.42 -8.49 -4.42
CA ARG A 452 -10.68 -9.40 -5.31
C ARG A 452 -9.63 -10.17 -4.53
N PRO A 453 -9.70 -11.51 -4.44
CA PRO A 453 -8.64 -12.31 -3.85
C PRO A 453 -7.42 -12.37 -4.79
N GLN A 454 -6.23 -12.15 -4.24
CA GLN A 454 -4.98 -12.11 -4.97
C GLN A 454 -3.89 -12.83 -4.18
N MET A 455 -3.06 -13.62 -4.87
CA MET A 455 -2.00 -14.41 -4.24
C MET A 455 -0.64 -13.69 -4.33
N ALA A 456 -0.04 -13.45 -3.17
CA ALA A 456 1.35 -13.03 -3.05
C ALA A 456 2.25 -14.27 -2.95
N TYR A 457 3.20 -14.43 -3.86
CA TYR A 457 4.13 -15.55 -3.83
C TYR A 457 5.41 -15.20 -3.08
N ARG A 458 5.95 -16.19 -2.37
CA ARG A 458 7.18 -16.04 -1.59
C ARG A 458 8.39 -15.82 -2.49
N ALA A 459 9.03 -14.66 -2.33
CA ALA A 459 10.24 -14.28 -3.05
C ALA A 459 11.52 -14.60 -2.29
N GLY A 460 11.50 -14.54 -0.96
CA GLY A 460 12.65 -14.79 -0.09
C GLY A 460 12.34 -15.74 1.06
N PHE A 461 13.24 -15.74 2.04
CA PHE A 461 13.07 -16.48 3.29
C PHE A 461 13.29 -15.53 4.47
N PRO A 462 12.55 -15.69 5.57
CA PRO A 462 12.74 -14.86 6.75
C PRO A 462 14.14 -15.07 7.37
N PRO A 463 14.62 -14.08 8.15
CA PRO A 463 15.91 -14.17 8.79
C PRO A 463 15.90 -15.12 10.01
N GLY A 464 17.05 -15.72 10.30
CA GLY A 464 17.26 -16.52 11.51
C GLY A 464 16.28 -17.66 11.69
N GLU A 465 15.57 -17.66 12.82
CA GLU A 465 14.58 -18.65 13.22
C GLU A 465 13.13 -18.20 12.93
N ALA A 466 12.92 -17.02 12.29
CA ALA A 466 11.60 -16.52 11.99
C ALA A 466 10.83 -17.47 11.05
N LYS A 467 9.50 -17.52 11.20
CA LYS A 467 8.60 -18.44 10.49
C LYS A 467 7.43 -17.69 9.87
N GLU A 468 6.73 -18.36 8.95
CA GLU A 468 5.47 -17.84 8.42
C GLU A 468 4.41 -17.73 9.52
N ASP A 469 3.60 -16.67 9.47
CA ASP A 469 2.65 -16.33 10.52
C ASP A 469 1.69 -17.47 10.86
N TRP A 470 1.05 -18.08 9.86
CA TRP A 470 0.12 -19.17 10.06
C TRP A 470 0.76 -20.40 10.71
N ALA A 471 2.05 -20.65 10.44
CA ALA A 471 2.79 -21.77 10.99
C ALA A 471 3.09 -21.59 12.49
N ILE A 472 3.33 -20.34 12.92
CA ILE A 472 3.51 -19.98 14.33
C ILE A 472 2.20 -20.17 15.09
N LEU A 473 1.09 -19.69 14.52
CA LEU A 473 -0.25 -19.77 15.13
C LEU A 473 -0.78 -21.21 15.26
N ARG A 474 -0.34 -22.09 14.38
CA ARG A 474 -0.72 -23.51 14.40
C ARG A 474 0.07 -24.33 15.42
N ALA A 475 1.29 -23.91 15.78
CA ALA A 475 2.19 -24.63 16.68
C ALA A 475 1.80 -24.51 18.15
#